data_6b780b7cee44d5be3d7a8c00045a7fa0
#
_entry.id   6b780b7cee44d5be3d7a8c00045a7fa0
#
_cell.length_a   1.000
_cell.length_b   1.000
_cell.length_c   1.000
_cell.angle_alpha   90.00
_cell.angle_beta   90.00
_cell.angle_gamma   90.00
#
_symmetry.space_group_name_H-M   'P 1'
#
loop_
_entity.id
_entity.type
_entity.pdbx_description
1 polymer ?
#
loop_
_entity_poly.entity_id
_entity_poly.type
_entity_poly.pdbx_seq_one_letter_code
_entity_poly.pdbx_strand_id
1 'polypeptide(L)'
;MSAVSLVPSQDRPYVDGSPNDSVYTQVFDYNSLGRLTGNWASTAGPPSPLVIAAKESGQLLTAETIGIKPGWHRLLTGPFAADSGWLLPAAVAGALGGLISRRRQGRRDPLRAAVVLWGGWWLVLALFFSAGQFINSYYVAALIPAVAALCGTGIAACGPRPWPARVRLIVTATVLGCAGYGAYLMSGTASGPVELTVIALIAAAAAAQLLLPASDKSGYLTAVGFAGAAVLLLPAAASVSSVIRGLGPFDTPFESSTTAHNNQALAVAAPALTRALQRLELQTPPGDALLGTDTSGLAENDILYSGREVLPIGGYLGNVPAPTLATLRADISRGYVRAFVLPVSPPGPDPRVRWIESHCTRQPQLPHRRPVPYATFFCGFGAGPESSSSPASPISGTPSQAPP
;
A
#
# COMPACT_ATOMS: atom_id res chain seq x y z
N MET A 1 -24.79 -5.83 9.74
CA MET A 1 -25.40 -5.16 8.58
C MET A 1 -26.87 -4.85 8.79
N SER A 2 -27.74 -5.86 8.98
CA SER A 2 -29.20 -5.67 9.06
C SER A 2 -29.64 -4.72 10.17
N ALA A 3 -29.02 -4.76 11.35
CA ALA A 3 -29.39 -3.89 12.47
C ALA A 3 -29.22 -2.39 12.15
N VAL A 4 -28.11 -2.02 11.50
CA VAL A 4 -27.85 -0.62 11.10
C VAL A 4 -28.84 -0.16 10.03
N SER A 5 -29.26 -1.06 9.15
CA SER A 5 -30.23 -0.75 8.08
C SER A 5 -31.67 -0.54 8.58
N LEU A 6 -31.97 -0.96 9.81
CA LEU A 6 -33.27 -0.71 10.46
C LEU A 6 -33.37 0.72 11.06
N VAL A 7 -32.23 1.39 11.26
CA VAL A 7 -32.21 2.78 11.71
C VAL A 7 -32.59 3.69 10.52
N PRO A 8 -33.43 4.73 10.71
CA PRO A 8 -33.68 5.72 9.67
C PRO A 8 -32.39 6.33 9.12
N SER A 9 -32.34 6.62 7.82
CA SER A 9 -31.10 7.08 7.16
C SER A 9 -30.47 8.33 7.79
N GLN A 10 -31.30 9.25 8.28
CA GLN A 10 -30.87 10.49 8.95
C GLN A 10 -30.21 10.26 10.32
N ASP A 11 -30.49 9.12 10.96
CA ASP A 11 -29.99 8.78 12.30
C ASP A 11 -28.84 7.75 12.24
N ARG A 12 -28.44 7.33 11.03
CA ARG A 12 -27.35 6.38 10.83
C ARG A 12 -26.00 7.07 11.01
N PRO A 13 -24.99 6.36 11.54
CA PRO A 13 -23.62 6.83 11.45
C PRO A 13 -23.23 6.93 9.97
N TYR A 14 -22.31 7.86 9.66
CA TYR A 14 -21.77 7.98 8.31
C TYR A 14 -21.19 6.65 7.82
N VAL A 15 -21.58 6.25 6.61
CA VAL A 15 -21.09 5.05 5.94
C VAL A 15 -20.42 5.47 4.62
N ASP A 16 -19.10 5.43 4.59
CA ASP A 16 -18.30 5.80 3.43
C ASP A 16 -18.65 4.96 2.18
N GLY A 17 -18.68 5.62 1.03
CA GLY A 17 -19.08 4.98 -0.23
C GLY A 17 -20.58 4.75 -0.36
N SER A 18 -21.41 5.42 0.46
CA SER A 18 -22.85 5.34 0.40
C SER A 18 -23.49 6.73 0.48
N PRO A 19 -24.36 7.13 -0.48
CA PRO A 19 -25.04 8.43 -0.46
C PRO A 19 -26.11 8.55 0.62
N ASN A 20 -26.54 7.45 1.22
CA ASN A 20 -27.62 7.36 2.20
C ASN A 20 -27.27 6.57 3.46
N ASP A 21 -26.00 6.49 3.77
CA ASP A 21 -25.43 5.76 4.91
C ASP A 21 -25.90 4.30 4.99
N SER A 22 -25.96 3.65 3.81
CA SER A 22 -26.37 2.27 3.67
C SER A 22 -25.18 1.33 3.63
N VAL A 23 -25.07 0.45 4.61
CA VAL A 23 -24.06 -0.61 4.65
C VAL A 23 -24.20 -1.58 3.47
N TYR A 24 -25.41 -1.78 2.95
CA TYR A 24 -25.63 -2.61 1.75
C TYR A 24 -25.02 -1.96 0.51
N THR A 25 -25.18 -0.65 0.32
CA THR A 25 -24.54 0.09 -0.78
C THR A 25 -23.04 0.03 -0.66
N GLN A 26 -22.49 0.21 0.55
CA GLN A 26 -21.06 0.09 0.78
C GLN A 26 -20.51 -1.30 0.40
N VAL A 27 -21.21 -2.37 0.75
CA VAL A 27 -20.72 -3.74 0.51
C VAL A 27 -20.94 -4.17 -0.94
N PHE A 28 -22.16 -4.01 -1.47
CA PHE A 28 -22.56 -4.60 -2.74
C PHE A 28 -22.37 -3.69 -3.94
N ASP A 29 -22.23 -2.38 -3.73
CA ASP A 29 -21.93 -1.43 -4.78
C ASP A 29 -20.48 -0.91 -4.64
N TYR A 30 -20.18 -0.09 -3.65
CA TYR A 30 -18.88 0.54 -3.47
C TYR A 30 -17.71 -0.45 -3.45
N ASN A 31 -17.78 -1.50 -2.63
CA ASN A 31 -16.72 -2.52 -2.51
C ASN A 31 -16.86 -3.72 -3.47
N SER A 32 -17.82 -3.70 -4.37
CA SER A 32 -18.09 -4.78 -5.32
C SER A 32 -18.25 -4.24 -6.74
N LEU A 33 -19.50 -3.98 -7.17
CA LEU A 33 -19.77 -3.54 -8.54
C LEU A 33 -19.18 -2.18 -8.86
N GLY A 34 -19.15 -1.26 -7.93
CA GLY A 34 -18.53 0.06 -8.09
C GLY A 34 -17.04 -0.03 -8.40
N ARG A 35 -16.33 -1.02 -7.82
CA ARG A 35 -14.92 -1.29 -8.12
C ARG A 35 -14.70 -1.77 -9.56
N LEU A 36 -15.65 -2.49 -10.13
CA LEU A 36 -15.59 -2.95 -11.51
C LEU A 36 -15.92 -1.82 -12.50
N THR A 37 -16.94 -1.03 -12.19
CA THR A 37 -17.47 0.00 -13.10
C THR A 37 -16.76 1.35 -12.97
N GLY A 38 -16.04 1.58 -11.88
CA GLY A 38 -15.42 2.88 -11.55
C GLY A 38 -16.39 3.92 -10.98
N ASN A 39 -17.65 3.54 -10.71
CA ASN A 39 -18.68 4.48 -10.23
C ASN A 39 -18.56 4.82 -8.73
N TRP A 40 -17.65 4.20 -8.00
CA TRP A 40 -17.41 4.47 -6.58
C TRP A 40 -17.03 5.94 -6.29
N ALA A 41 -16.37 6.62 -7.24
CA ALA A 41 -15.98 8.03 -7.10
C ALA A 41 -17.19 8.99 -7.11
N SER A 42 -18.33 8.57 -7.67
CA SER A 42 -19.52 9.42 -7.78
C SER A 42 -20.23 9.66 -6.42
N THR A 43 -20.00 8.81 -5.42
CA THR A 43 -20.58 8.94 -4.09
C THR A 43 -19.74 9.79 -3.14
N ALA A 44 -18.45 9.95 -3.41
CA ALA A 44 -17.48 10.60 -2.52
C ALA A 44 -16.88 11.91 -3.11
N GLY A 45 -17.40 12.42 -4.22
CA GLY A 45 -16.82 13.63 -4.84
C GLY A 45 -15.38 13.45 -5.37
N PRO A 46 -14.73 14.49 -5.91
CA PRO A 46 -13.34 14.44 -6.35
C PRO A 46 -12.39 14.35 -5.15
N PRO A 47 -11.23 13.67 -5.29
CA PRO A 47 -10.18 13.68 -4.26
C PRO A 47 -9.74 15.09 -3.89
N SER A 48 -9.20 15.26 -2.69
CA SER A 48 -8.66 16.56 -2.29
C SER A 48 -7.53 17.01 -3.22
N PRO A 49 -7.33 18.33 -3.37
CA PRO A 49 -6.23 18.88 -4.16
C PRO A 49 -4.86 18.35 -3.71
N LEU A 50 -4.71 18.04 -2.43
CA LEU A 50 -3.49 17.47 -1.87
C LEU A 50 -3.22 16.06 -2.40
N VAL A 51 -4.23 15.21 -2.43
CA VAL A 51 -4.12 13.85 -2.98
C VAL A 51 -3.78 13.91 -4.46
N ILE A 52 -4.39 14.84 -5.20
CA ILE A 52 -4.08 15.08 -6.62
C ILE A 52 -2.63 15.54 -6.78
N ALA A 53 -2.20 16.56 -6.03
CA ALA A 53 -0.84 17.10 -6.10
C ALA A 53 0.21 16.06 -5.68
N ALA A 54 -0.06 15.28 -4.63
CA ALA A 54 0.83 14.21 -4.20
C ALA A 54 0.93 13.07 -5.23
N LYS A 55 -0.17 12.76 -5.93
CA LYS A 55 -0.17 11.83 -7.05
C LYS A 55 0.66 12.37 -8.23
N GLU A 56 0.48 13.63 -8.59
CA GLU A 56 1.20 14.28 -9.70
C GLU A 56 2.69 14.43 -9.41
N SER A 57 3.07 14.68 -8.14
CA SER A 57 4.46 14.81 -7.71
C SER A 57 5.16 13.46 -7.47
N GLY A 58 4.44 12.33 -7.55
CA GLY A 58 4.98 11.00 -7.23
C GLY A 58 5.31 10.81 -5.75
N GLN A 59 4.83 11.70 -4.88
CA GLN A 59 5.10 11.65 -3.44
C GLN A 59 4.11 10.75 -2.67
N LEU A 60 3.00 10.37 -3.28
CA LEU A 60 2.08 9.41 -2.71
C LEU A 60 2.49 8.01 -3.14
N LEU A 61 2.88 7.18 -2.20
CA LEU A 61 3.21 5.76 -2.41
C LEU A 61 2.08 5.01 -3.10
N THR A 62 0.83 5.41 -2.83
CA THR A 62 -0.38 4.92 -3.49
C THR A 62 -0.51 5.32 -4.97
N ALA A 63 0.26 6.29 -5.46
CA ALA A 63 0.15 6.74 -6.85
C ALA A 63 0.57 5.67 -7.85
N GLU A 64 1.51 4.80 -7.49
CA GLU A 64 1.93 3.68 -8.34
C GLU A 64 0.83 2.63 -8.51
N THR A 65 -0.04 2.45 -7.51
CA THR A 65 -1.10 1.44 -7.51
C THR A 65 -2.48 1.98 -7.91
N ILE A 66 -2.79 3.22 -7.57
CA ILE A 66 -4.09 3.86 -7.86
C ILE A 66 -4.25 4.27 -9.33
N GLY A 67 -3.22 4.23 -10.14
CA GLY A 67 -3.30 4.66 -11.55
C GLY A 67 -3.23 3.53 -12.57
N ILE A 68 -3.09 2.28 -12.14
CA ILE A 68 -2.91 1.16 -13.06
C ILE A 68 -4.23 0.83 -13.75
N LYS A 69 -4.29 1.09 -15.05
CA LYS A 69 -5.49 0.84 -15.85
C LYS A 69 -5.86 -0.64 -15.88
N PRO A 70 -7.16 -0.98 -15.97
CA PRO A 70 -7.61 -2.35 -16.21
C PRO A 70 -6.95 -2.94 -17.45
N GLY A 71 -6.65 -4.24 -17.41
CA GLY A 71 -6.04 -4.93 -18.53
C GLY A 71 -5.59 -6.33 -18.15
N TRP A 72 -5.53 -7.23 -19.15
CA TRP A 72 -5.14 -8.63 -18.95
C TRP A 72 -3.69 -8.80 -18.45
N HIS A 73 -2.81 -7.85 -18.78
CA HIS A 73 -1.40 -7.87 -18.40
C HIS A 73 -1.14 -7.33 -16.99
N ARG A 74 -2.13 -6.71 -16.36
CA ARG A 74 -2.01 -6.01 -15.07
C ARG A 74 -1.43 -6.88 -13.95
N LEU A 75 -1.80 -8.17 -13.93
CA LEU A 75 -1.29 -9.14 -12.96
C LEU A 75 0.07 -9.76 -13.35
N LEU A 76 0.55 -9.45 -14.55
CA LEU A 76 1.80 -10.00 -15.10
C LEU A 76 2.93 -8.97 -15.10
N THR A 77 2.64 -7.71 -14.83
CA THR A 77 3.60 -6.61 -14.92
C THR A 77 3.39 -5.61 -13.78
N GLY A 78 4.43 -4.86 -13.43
CA GLY A 78 4.35 -3.79 -12.45
C GLY A 78 4.04 -4.24 -11.02
N PRO A 79 3.48 -3.35 -10.18
CA PRO A 79 3.31 -3.59 -8.74
C PRO A 79 2.49 -4.83 -8.41
N PHE A 80 1.37 -5.08 -9.10
CA PHE A 80 0.53 -6.26 -8.84
C PHE A 80 1.28 -7.58 -9.06
N ALA A 81 2.14 -7.63 -10.09
CA ALA A 81 2.97 -8.79 -10.33
C ALA A 81 4.09 -8.92 -9.31
N ALA A 82 4.68 -7.81 -8.87
CA ALA A 82 5.70 -7.79 -7.82
C ALA A 82 5.15 -8.28 -6.46
N ASP A 83 3.87 -8.07 -6.17
CA ASP A 83 3.23 -8.52 -4.94
C ASP A 83 2.84 -10.00 -4.95
N SER A 84 2.51 -10.60 -6.12
CA SER A 84 1.92 -11.95 -6.15
C SER A 84 2.39 -12.86 -7.29
N GLY A 85 3.16 -12.34 -8.23
CA GLY A 85 3.45 -13.03 -9.49
C GLY A 85 4.61 -14.03 -9.47
N TRP A 86 5.50 -13.97 -8.48
CA TRP A 86 6.78 -14.70 -8.43
C TRP A 86 6.73 -16.18 -8.79
N LEU A 87 5.71 -16.89 -8.34
CA LEU A 87 5.53 -18.32 -8.54
C LEU A 87 4.55 -18.66 -9.67
N LEU A 88 4.08 -17.66 -10.42
CA LEU A 88 3.08 -17.86 -11.46
C LEU A 88 3.51 -18.88 -12.54
N PRO A 89 4.76 -18.89 -13.06
CA PRO A 89 5.18 -19.91 -13.99
C PRO A 89 5.10 -21.33 -13.41
N ALA A 90 5.46 -21.51 -12.14
CA ALA A 90 5.35 -22.80 -11.45
C ALA A 90 3.88 -23.22 -11.23
N ALA A 91 3.00 -22.28 -10.90
CA ALA A 91 1.57 -22.54 -10.75
C ALA A 91 0.93 -22.98 -12.08
N VAL A 92 1.26 -22.31 -13.19
CA VAL A 92 0.80 -22.68 -14.53
C VAL A 92 1.31 -24.07 -14.93
N ALA A 93 2.60 -24.32 -14.74
CA ALA A 93 3.18 -25.64 -15.00
C ALA A 93 2.55 -26.73 -14.12
N GLY A 94 2.26 -26.43 -12.85
CA GLY A 94 1.60 -27.30 -11.90
C GLY A 94 0.16 -27.64 -12.30
N ALA A 95 -0.62 -26.64 -12.70
CA ALA A 95 -1.97 -26.81 -13.20
C ALA A 95 -1.99 -27.71 -14.47
N LEU A 96 -1.16 -27.39 -15.45
CA LEU A 96 -1.05 -28.17 -16.70
C LEU A 96 -0.54 -29.58 -16.43
N GLY A 97 0.50 -29.73 -15.61
CA GLY A 97 1.03 -31.03 -15.21
C GLY A 97 0.00 -31.91 -14.50
N GLY A 98 -0.75 -31.30 -13.56
CA GLY A 98 -1.84 -31.97 -12.85
C GLY A 98 -2.95 -32.46 -13.79
N LEU A 99 -3.40 -31.59 -14.71
CA LEU A 99 -4.43 -31.97 -15.69
C LEU A 99 -3.95 -33.04 -16.69
N ILE A 100 -2.74 -32.87 -17.22
CA ILE A 100 -2.20 -33.80 -18.24
C ILE A 100 -1.91 -35.17 -17.62
N SER A 101 -1.28 -35.22 -16.43
CA SER A 101 -0.95 -36.48 -15.76
C SER A 101 -2.19 -37.29 -15.35
N ARG A 102 -3.30 -36.62 -15.07
CA ARG A 102 -4.57 -37.22 -14.64
C ARG A 102 -5.67 -37.20 -15.69
N ARG A 103 -5.35 -36.90 -16.95
CA ARG A 103 -6.35 -36.77 -18.04
C ARG A 103 -7.22 -38.00 -18.26
N ARG A 104 -6.71 -39.19 -17.94
CA ARG A 104 -7.41 -40.48 -18.07
C ARG A 104 -8.11 -40.91 -16.79
N GLN A 105 -7.94 -40.19 -15.69
CA GLN A 105 -8.58 -40.50 -14.41
C GLN A 105 -10.03 -39.97 -14.37
N GLY A 106 -10.87 -40.58 -13.57
CA GLY A 106 -12.26 -40.18 -13.41
C GLY A 106 -12.41 -38.80 -12.76
N ARG A 107 -13.65 -38.29 -12.73
CA ARG A 107 -13.96 -36.96 -12.14
C ARG A 107 -13.69 -36.87 -10.63
N ARG A 108 -13.53 -38.01 -9.95
CA ARG A 108 -13.25 -38.10 -8.49
C ARG A 108 -11.76 -38.09 -8.16
N ASP A 109 -10.87 -37.97 -9.14
CA ASP A 109 -9.43 -37.90 -8.89
C ASP A 109 -9.11 -36.62 -8.07
N PRO A 110 -8.46 -36.75 -6.90
CA PRO A 110 -8.25 -35.62 -5.98
C PRO A 110 -7.30 -34.57 -6.56
N LEU A 111 -6.29 -34.97 -7.33
CA LEU A 111 -5.36 -34.02 -7.93
C LEU A 111 -6.04 -33.18 -9.01
N ARG A 112 -6.89 -33.80 -9.83
CA ARG A 112 -7.70 -33.11 -10.83
C ARG A 112 -8.72 -32.18 -10.17
N ALA A 113 -9.37 -32.62 -9.09
CA ALA A 113 -10.29 -31.79 -8.31
C ALA A 113 -9.57 -30.57 -7.70
N ALA A 114 -8.35 -30.76 -7.18
CA ALA A 114 -7.52 -29.66 -6.67
C ALA A 114 -7.19 -28.63 -7.74
N VAL A 115 -6.80 -29.06 -8.97
CA VAL A 115 -6.53 -28.12 -10.07
C VAL A 115 -7.79 -27.35 -10.46
N VAL A 116 -8.95 -28.01 -10.51
CA VAL A 116 -10.22 -27.35 -10.84
C VAL A 116 -10.59 -26.31 -9.76
N LEU A 117 -10.47 -26.67 -8.50
CA LEU A 117 -10.77 -25.78 -7.36
C LEU A 117 -9.84 -24.56 -7.35
N TRP A 118 -8.54 -24.80 -7.28
CA TRP A 118 -7.56 -23.72 -7.12
C TRP A 118 -7.30 -22.95 -8.41
N GLY A 119 -7.37 -23.62 -9.55
CA GLY A 119 -7.34 -22.95 -10.85
C GLY A 119 -8.57 -22.09 -11.09
N GLY A 120 -9.76 -22.57 -10.71
CA GLY A 120 -10.99 -21.80 -10.72
C GLY A 120 -10.95 -20.57 -9.80
N TRP A 121 -10.46 -20.77 -8.57
CA TRP A 121 -10.23 -19.66 -7.63
C TRP A 121 -9.32 -18.59 -8.24
N TRP A 122 -8.13 -19.02 -8.71
CA TRP A 122 -7.18 -18.11 -9.32
C TRP A 122 -7.79 -17.37 -10.51
N LEU A 123 -8.47 -18.10 -11.42
CA LEU A 123 -9.05 -17.53 -12.64
C LEU A 123 -10.13 -16.48 -12.31
N VAL A 124 -11.05 -16.78 -11.39
CA VAL A 124 -12.13 -15.83 -11.01
C VAL A 124 -11.54 -14.55 -10.45
N LEU A 125 -10.58 -14.65 -9.51
CA LEU A 125 -9.95 -13.47 -8.94
C LEU A 125 -9.06 -12.74 -9.95
N ALA A 126 -8.34 -13.46 -10.81
CA ALA A 126 -7.53 -12.85 -11.85
C ALA A 126 -8.37 -12.05 -12.85
N LEU A 127 -9.52 -12.58 -13.26
CA LEU A 127 -10.47 -11.86 -14.11
C LEU A 127 -11.01 -10.61 -13.40
N PHE A 128 -11.42 -10.75 -12.13
CA PHE A 128 -11.91 -9.63 -11.34
C PHE A 128 -10.85 -8.53 -11.18
N PHE A 129 -9.64 -8.88 -10.79
CA PHE A 129 -8.56 -7.91 -10.59
C PHE A 129 -8.05 -7.32 -11.91
N SER A 130 -8.14 -8.03 -13.02
CA SER A 130 -7.78 -7.51 -14.35
C SER A 130 -8.82 -6.54 -14.90
N ALA A 131 -10.11 -6.79 -14.65
CA ALA A 131 -11.21 -5.96 -15.13
C ALA A 131 -11.52 -4.77 -14.22
N GLY A 132 -11.23 -4.88 -12.92
CA GLY A 132 -11.57 -3.86 -11.93
C GLY A 132 -10.93 -2.50 -12.23
N GLN A 133 -11.73 -1.44 -12.20
CA GLN A 133 -11.28 -0.06 -12.43
C GLN A 133 -10.41 0.44 -11.26
N PHE A 134 -10.74 0.00 -10.05
CA PHE A 134 -10.06 0.44 -8.84
C PHE A 134 -9.74 -0.75 -7.93
N ILE A 135 -8.50 -1.20 -7.99
CA ILE A 135 -7.98 -2.34 -7.22
C ILE A 135 -6.70 -1.89 -6.50
N ASN A 136 -6.61 -2.13 -5.21
CA ASN A 136 -5.39 -1.92 -4.44
C ASN A 136 -4.44 -3.12 -4.62
N SER A 137 -3.13 -2.88 -4.59
CA SER A 137 -2.13 -3.92 -4.81
C SER A 137 -2.26 -5.07 -3.80
N TYR A 138 -2.48 -4.78 -2.54
CA TYR A 138 -2.60 -5.80 -1.50
C TYR A 138 -3.79 -6.77 -1.68
N TYR A 139 -4.78 -6.45 -2.52
CA TYR A 139 -5.87 -7.38 -2.81
C TYR A 139 -5.38 -8.64 -3.54
N VAL A 140 -4.31 -8.53 -4.32
CA VAL A 140 -3.76 -9.67 -5.06
C VAL A 140 -3.18 -10.76 -4.15
N ALA A 141 -2.97 -10.46 -2.86
CA ALA A 141 -2.62 -11.47 -1.87
C ALA A 141 -3.64 -12.62 -1.82
N ALA A 142 -4.90 -12.38 -2.18
CA ALA A 142 -5.93 -13.41 -2.30
C ALA A 142 -5.66 -14.45 -3.41
N LEU A 143 -4.73 -14.19 -4.33
CA LEU A 143 -4.28 -15.15 -5.35
C LEU A 143 -3.25 -16.14 -4.81
N ILE A 144 -2.51 -15.78 -3.75
CA ILE A 144 -1.36 -16.54 -3.25
C ILE A 144 -1.72 -17.97 -2.82
N PRO A 145 -2.83 -18.23 -2.08
CA PRO A 145 -3.20 -19.59 -1.71
C PRO A 145 -3.42 -20.50 -2.93
N ALA A 146 -4.06 -19.97 -3.97
CA ALA A 146 -4.30 -20.70 -5.20
C ALA A 146 -2.99 -20.99 -5.96
N VAL A 147 -2.10 -20.00 -6.05
CA VAL A 147 -0.77 -20.16 -6.67
C VAL A 147 0.03 -21.23 -5.93
N ALA A 148 0.09 -21.20 -4.60
CA ALA A 148 0.79 -22.19 -3.80
C ALA A 148 0.22 -23.60 -3.97
N ALA A 149 -1.10 -23.75 -3.96
CA ALA A 149 -1.77 -25.04 -4.17
C ALA A 149 -1.51 -25.60 -5.57
N LEU A 150 -1.53 -24.76 -6.62
CA LEU A 150 -1.20 -25.18 -7.98
C LEU A 150 0.27 -25.60 -8.12
N CYS A 151 1.21 -24.93 -7.46
CA CYS A 151 2.60 -25.40 -7.37
C CYS A 151 2.68 -26.79 -6.71
N GLY A 152 1.95 -27.00 -5.61
CA GLY A 152 1.83 -28.32 -4.95
C GLY A 152 1.28 -29.41 -5.86
N THR A 153 0.27 -29.09 -6.71
CA THR A 153 -0.23 -30.05 -7.71
C THR A 153 0.82 -30.42 -8.73
N GLY A 154 1.69 -29.48 -9.10
CA GLY A 154 2.83 -29.75 -9.99
C GLY A 154 3.83 -30.74 -9.39
N ILE A 155 4.18 -30.56 -8.13
CA ILE A 155 5.05 -31.47 -7.39
C ILE A 155 4.43 -32.89 -7.33
N ALA A 156 3.14 -32.97 -6.99
CA ALA A 156 2.42 -34.25 -6.94
C ALA A 156 2.28 -34.90 -8.34
N ALA A 157 2.16 -34.12 -9.39
CA ALA A 157 2.07 -34.60 -10.78
C ALA A 157 3.39 -35.20 -11.31
N CYS A 158 4.55 -34.78 -10.78
CA CYS A 158 5.85 -35.33 -11.15
C CYS A 158 5.99 -36.82 -10.79
N GLY A 159 5.26 -37.27 -9.76
CA GLY A 159 5.28 -38.67 -9.32
C GLY A 159 6.62 -39.11 -8.70
N PRO A 160 6.72 -40.42 -8.36
CA PRO A 160 7.95 -40.95 -7.79
C PRO A 160 9.09 -41.03 -8.82
N ARG A 161 10.32 -41.03 -8.31
CA ARG A 161 11.54 -41.14 -9.15
C ARG A 161 11.90 -42.59 -9.47
N PRO A 162 12.72 -42.81 -10.52
CA PRO A 162 13.43 -41.80 -11.34
C PRO A 162 12.51 -41.09 -12.32
N TRP A 163 12.69 -39.76 -12.46
CA TRP A 163 11.91 -39.00 -13.43
C TRP A 163 12.41 -39.24 -14.87
N PRO A 164 11.51 -39.48 -15.81
CA PRO A 164 11.89 -39.55 -17.22
C PRO A 164 12.41 -38.21 -17.74
N ALA A 165 13.23 -38.21 -18.74
CA ALA A 165 13.88 -37.01 -19.30
C ALA A 165 12.92 -35.85 -19.57
N ARG A 166 11.72 -36.16 -20.07
CA ARG A 166 10.66 -35.14 -20.29
C ARG A 166 10.22 -34.43 -19.02
N VAL A 167 10.10 -35.12 -17.88
CA VAL A 167 9.71 -34.52 -16.59
C VAL A 167 10.86 -33.65 -16.07
N ARG A 168 12.10 -34.12 -16.18
CA ARG A 168 13.30 -33.35 -15.83
C ARG A 168 13.38 -32.06 -16.62
N LEU A 169 13.13 -32.12 -17.92
CA LEU A 169 13.12 -30.95 -18.81
C LEU A 169 12.02 -29.96 -18.41
N ILE A 170 10.80 -30.43 -18.12
CA ILE A 170 9.69 -29.58 -17.68
C ILE A 170 10.02 -28.91 -16.35
N VAL A 171 10.53 -29.63 -15.38
CA VAL A 171 10.92 -29.07 -14.06
C VAL A 171 12.02 -28.03 -14.24
N THR A 172 13.05 -28.32 -15.06
CA THR A 172 14.12 -27.37 -15.35
C THR A 172 13.58 -26.11 -16.03
N ALA A 173 12.74 -26.27 -17.05
CA ALA A 173 12.12 -25.13 -17.75
C ALA A 173 11.24 -24.29 -16.81
N THR A 174 10.54 -24.95 -15.86
CA THR A 174 9.72 -24.26 -14.87
C THR A 174 10.60 -23.43 -13.90
N VAL A 175 11.68 -24.02 -13.40
CA VAL A 175 12.64 -23.32 -12.53
C VAL A 175 13.24 -22.12 -13.25
N LEU A 176 13.72 -22.29 -14.49
CA LEU A 176 14.25 -21.20 -15.32
C LEU A 176 13.18 -20.14 -15.62
N GLY A 177 11.95 -20.57 -15.85
CA GLY A 177 10.81 -19.65 -16.08
C GLY A 177 10.49 -18.79 -14.86
N CYS A 178 10.44 -19.38 -13.65
CA CYS A 178 10.26 -18.62 -12.42
C CYS A 178 11.36 -17.59 -12.20
N ALA A 179 12.53 -17.98 -12.52
CA ALA A 179 13.71 -17.17 -12.37
C ALA A 179 13.80 -16.00 -13.36
N GLY A 180 13.61 -16.30 -14.64
CA GLY A 180 13.57 -15.26 -15.66
C GLY A 180 12.44 -14.27 -15.40
N TYR A 181 11.28 -14.76 -14.93
CA TYR A 181 10.16 -13.91 -14.55
C TYR A 181 10.48 -13.09 -13.30
N GLY A 182 11.13 -13.69 -12.30
CA GLY A 182 11.60 -12.97 -11.12
C GLY A 182 12.61 -11.88 -11.46
N ALA A 183 13.60 -12.17 -12.31
CA ALA A 183 14.54 -11.17 -12.83
C ALA A 183 13.83 -10.02 -13.57
N TYR A 184 12.80 -10.36 -14.36
CA TYR A 184 11.96 -9.35 -15.00
C TYR A 184 11.23 -8.46 -13.97
N LEU A 185 10.65 -9.04 -12.93
CA LEU A 185 9.95 -8.27 -11.87
C LEU A 185 10.91 -7.36 -11.09
N MET A 186 12.18 -7.77 -10.97
CA MET A 186 13.22 -6.97 -10.31
C MET A 186 13.87 -5.93 -11.24
N SER A 187 13.63 -6.01 -12.54
CA SER A 187 14.24 -5.07 -13.49
C SER A 187 13.75 -3.64 -13.22
N GLY A 188 14.69 -2.71 -13.05
CA GLY A 188 14.37 -1.33 -12.66
C GLY A 188 14.36 -1.05 -11.15
N THR A 189 14.64 -2.06 -10.31
CA THR A 189 14.82 -1.89 -8.87
C THR A 189 16.28 -1.68 -8.50
N ALA A 190 16.55 -1.13 -7.31
CA ALA A 190 17.93 -0.87 -6.82
C ALA A 190 18.66 -2.12 -6.28
N SER A 191 18.32 -3.33 -6.78
CA SER A 191 18.67 -4.62 -6.15
C SER A 191 19.76 -5.45 -6.88
N GLY A 192 20.60 -4.83 -7.68
CA GLY A 192 21.61 -5.50 -8.53
C GLY A 192 22.39 -6.68 -7.94
N PRO A 193 22.91 -6.66 -6.69
CA PRO A 193 23.61 -7.80 -6.10
C PRO A 193 22.70 -9.01 -5.84
N VAL A 194 21.44 -8.76 -5.47
CA VAL A 194 20.44 -9.81 -5.22
C VAL A 194 20.07 -10.49 -6.53
N GLU A 195 19.90 -9.74 -7.60
CA GLU A 195 19.60 -10.22 -8.94
C GLU A 195 20.68 -11.19 -9.45
N LEU A 196 21.94 -10.82 -9.34
CA LEU A 196 23.07 -11.67 -9.73
C LEU A 196 23.14 -12.97 -8.91
N THR A 197 22.93 -12.90 -7.60
CA THR A 197 22.93 -14.07 -6.71
C THR A 197 21.82 -15.03 -7.08
N VAL A 198 20.65 -14.52 -7.38
CA VAL A 198 19.49 -15.31 -7.79
C VAL A 198 19.73 -15.99 -9.13
N ILE A 199 20.20 -15.27 -10.13
CA ILE A 199 20.54 -15.85 -11.44
C ILE A 199 21.56 -16.96 -11.29
N ALA A 200 22.59 -16.78 -10.47
CA ALA A 200 23.60 -17.80 -10.20
C ALA A 200 23.02 -19.04 -9.52
N LEU A 201 22.16 -18.89 -8.51
CA LEU A 201 21.50 -20.00 -7.82
C LEU A 201 20.56 -20.78 -8.74
N ILE A 202 19.91 -20.10 -9.65
CA ILE A 202 19.03 -20.72 -10.65
C ILE A 202 19.81 -21.51 -11.67
N ALA A 203 20.88 -20.93 -12.20
CA ALA A 203 21.77 -21.63 -13.11
C ALA A 203 22.33 -22.91 -12.44
N ALA A 204 22.74 -22.82 -11.18
CA ALA A 204 23.19 -23.96 -10.40
C ALA A 204 22.09 -25.03 -10.19
N ALA A 205 20.87 -24.59 -9.86
CA ALA A 205 19.73 -25.50 -9.71
C ALA A 205 19.34 -26.20 -11.01
N ALA A 206 19.31 -25.47 -12.13
CA ALA A 206 19.06 -26.03 -13.46
C ALA A 206 20.14 -27.05 -13.87
N ALA A 207 21.41 -26.71 -13.62
CA ALA A 207 22.53 -27.63 -13.84
C ALA A 207 22.42 -28.90 -12.99
N ALA A 208 22.10 -28.75 -11.70
CA ALA A 208 21.90 -29.91 -10.81
C ALA A 208 20.76 -30.83 -11.27
N GLN A 209 19.66 -30.28 -11.75
CA GLN A 209 18.54 -31.07 -12.30
C GLN A 209 18.91 -31.86 -13.56
N LEU A 210 19.80 -31.32 -14.38
CA LEU A 210 20.23 -31.95 -15.63
C LEU A 210 21.36 -32.97 -15.40
N LEU A 211 22.31 -32.66 -14.52
CA LEU A 211 23.58 -33.39 -14.37
C LEU A 211 23.54 -34.49 -13.32
N LEU A 212 22.75 -34.35 -12.24
CA LEU A 212 22.71 -35.34 -11.19
C LEU A 212 21.99 -36.62 -11.62
N PRO A 213 22.60 -37.79 -11.50
CA PRO A 213 21.97 -39.06 -11.83
C PRO A 213 20.76 -39.29 -10.91
N ALA A 214 19.65 -39.59 -11.52
CA ALA A 214 18.33 -39.66 -10.87
C ALA A 214 18.11 -40.94 -10.01
N SER A 215 19.13 -41.78 -9.85
CA SER A 215 19.00 -43.14 -9.28
C SER A 215 19.14 -43.15 -7.75
N ASP A 216 19.68 -42.10 -7.16
CA ASP A 216 20.00 -42.03 -5.75
C ASP A 216 19.05 -41.08 -4.99
N LYS A 217 18.60 -41.50 -3.79
CA LYS A 217 17.74 -40.71 -2.92
C LYS A 217 18.41 -39.40 -2.48
N SER A 218 19.73 -39.42 -2.27
CA SER A 218 20.51 -38.23 -1.92
C SER A 218 20.54 -37.19 -3.04
N GLY A 219 20.84 -37.62 -4.28
CA GLY A 219 20.81 -36.76 -5.45
C GLY A 219 19.41 -36.14 -5.71
N TYR A 220 18.36 -36.89 -5.36
CA TYR A 220 16.98 -36.38 -5.41
C TYR A 220 16.74 -35.21 -4.45
N LEU A 221 17.06 -35.42 -3.16
CA LEU A 221 16.85 -34.38 -2.13
C LEU A 221 17.66 -33.14 -2.46
N THR A 222 18.89 -33.32 -2.96
CA THR A 222 19.75 -32.21 -3.39
C THR A 222 19.12 -31.44 -4.54
N ALA A 223 18.68 -32.13 -5.57
CA ALA A 223 18.08 -31.48 -6.74
C ALA A 223 16.76 -30.75 -6.41
N VAL A 224 15.88 -31.38 -5.59
CA VAL A 224 14.65 -30.73 -5.12
C VAL A 224 14.97 -29.55 -4.19
N GLY A 225 15.98 -29.66 -3.35
CA GLY A 225 16.46 -28.58 -2.48
C GLY A 225 16.94 -27.37 -3.27
N PHE A 226 17.78 -27.60 -4.28
CA PHE A 226 18.25 -26.52 -5.16
C PHE A 226 17.12 -25.89 -5.99
N ALA A 227 16.23 -26.71 -6.57
CA ALA A 227 15.09 -26.21 -7.33
C ALA A 227 14.13 -25.41 -6.44
N GLY A 228 13.84 -25.92 -5.23
CA GLY A 228 13.02 -25.22 -4.24
C GLY A 228 13.66 -23.91 -3.79
N ALA A 229 14.94 -23.93 -3.46
CA ALA A 229 15.68 -22.73 -3.07
C ALA A 229 15.67 -21.68 -4.20
N ALA A 230 15.94 -22.09 -5.44
CA ALA A 230 15.94 -21.18 -6.59
C ALA A 230 14.57 -20.53 -6.83
N VAL A 231 13.49 -21.25 -6.67
CA VAL A 231 12.13 -20.76 -6.86
C VAL A 231 11.64 -19.90 -5.70
N LEU A 232 12.04 -20.25 -4.46
CA LEU A 232 11.54 -19.58 -3.25
C LEU A 232 12.42 -18.42 -2.77
N LEU A 233 13.69 -18.35 -3.21
CA LEU A 233 14.64 -17.34 -2.71
C LEU A 233 14.17 -15.90 -2.99
N LEU A 234 13.68 -15.64 -4.20
CA LEU A 234 13.22 -14.31 -4.58
C LEU A 234 11.99 -13.85 -3.79
N PRO A 235 10.89 -14.62 -3.72
CA PRO A 235 9.76 -14.20 -2.89
C PRO A 235 10.10 -14.15 -1.40
N ALA A 236 11.01 -14.98 -0.91
CA ALA A 236 11.50 -14.91 0.47
C ALA A 236 12.31 -13.63 0.71
N ALA A 237 13.24 -13.29 -0.20
CA ALA A 237 14.00 -12.06 -0.13
C ALA A 237 13.10 -10.81 -0.25
N ALA A 238 12.08 -10.87 -1.10
CA ALA A 238 11.05 -9.84 -1.22
C ALA A 238 10.31 -9.62 0.10
N SER A 239 9.84 -10.71 0.73
CA SER A 239 9.14 -10.66 2.01
C SER A 239 10.03 -10.12 3.13
N VAL A 240 11.28 -10.60 3.22
CA VAL A 240 12.26 -10.12 4.20
C VAL A 240 12.58 -8.65 3.99
N SER A 241 12.77 -8.21 2.75
CA SER A 241 13.01 -6.81 2.39
C SER A 241 11.84 -5.92 2.84
N SER A 242 10.60 -6.35 2.60
CA SER A 242 9.40 -5.62 3.01
C SER A 242 9.33 -5.45 4.53
N VAL A 243 9.62 -6.52 5.28
CA VAL A 243 9.61 -6.47 6.76
C VAL A 243 10.74 -5.59 7.32
N ILE A 244 11.99 -5.76 6.83
CA ILE A 244 13.13 -4.99 7.33
C ILE A 244 12.97 -3.50 7.04
N ARG A 245 12.40 -3.15 5.90
CA ARG A 245 12.17 -1.76 5.50
C ARG A 245 10.91 -1.15 6.09
N GLY A 246 10.06 -1.93 6.76
CA GLY A 246 8.80 -1.47 7.30
C GLY A 246 7.81 -1.01 6.22
N LEU A 247 7.82 -1.68 5.05
CA LEU A 247 6.97 -1.34 3.94
C LEU A 247 5.49 -1.57 4.28
N GLY A 248 4.64 -0.65 3.85
CA GLY A 248 3.20 -0.68 4.07
C GLY A 248 2.44 -1.53 3.03
N PRO A 249 1.11 -1.59 3.14
CA PRO A 249 0.29 -2.43 2.27
C PRO A 249 0.23 -1.95 0.81
N PHE A 250 0.68 -0.74 0.53
CA PHE A 250 0.72 -0.16 -0.81
C PHE A 250 2.10 -0.20 -1.44
N ASP A 251 3.12 -0.55 -0.66
CA ASP A 251 4.50 -0.64 -1.14
C ASP A 251 4.73 -1.99 -1.80
N THR A 252 5.60 -2.02 -2.78
CA THR A 252 6.00 -3.27 -3.43
C THR A 252 7.38 -3.72 -2.95
N PRO A 253 7.63 -5.03 -2.89
CA PRO A 253 8.98 -5.52 -2.65
C PRO A 253 9.95 -4.97 -3.71
N PHE A 254 11.17 -4.65 -3.30
CA PHE A 254 12.19 -4.12 -4.21
C PHE A 254 11.75 -2.85 -4.96
N GLU A 255 11.36 -1.86 -4.19
CA GLU A 255 10.89 -0.56 -4.69
C GLU A 255 11.75 0.05 -5.81
N SER A 256 11.11 0.86 -6.65
CA SER A 256 11.83 1.73 -7.58
C SER A 256 12.79 2.67 -6.83
N SER A 257 13.84 3.13 -7.49
CA SER A 257 14.77 4.09 -6.89
C SER A 257 14.07 5.38 -6.45
N THR A 258 13.00 5.78 -7.11
CA THR A 258 12.19 6.94 -6.75
C THR A 258 11.43 6.72 -5.45
N THR A 259 10.76 5.58 -5.30
CA THR A 259 10.02 5.22 -4.08
C THR A 259 10.98 5.06 -2.90
N ALA A 260 12.11 4.40 -3.09
CA ALA A 260 13.15 4.26 -2.07
C ALA A 260 13.70 5.63 -1.61
N HIS A 261 13.88 6.58 -2.54
CA HIS A 261 14.31 7.94 -2.21
C HIS A 261 13.27 8.70 -1.39
N ASN A 262 11.99 8.57 -1.75
CA ASN A 262 10.89 9.20 -1.03
C ASN A 262 10.76 8.63 0.40
N ASN A 263 10.84 7.32 0.57
CA ASN A 263 10.80 6.66 1.87
C ASN A 263 11.98 7.08 2.75
N GLN A 264 13.17 7.21 2.17
CA GLN A 264 14.33 7.73 2.88
C GLN A 264 14.14 9.18 3.33
N ALA A 265 13.55 10.03 2.49
CA ALA A 265 13.23 11.41 2.83
C ALA A 265 12.23 11.51 3.98
N LEU A 266 11.20 10.65 4.00
CA LEU A 266 10.25 10.52 5.10
C LEU A 266 10.93 10.06 6.39
N ALA A 267 11.77 9.03 6.32
CA ALA A 267 12.52 8.53 7.47
C ALA A 267 13.45 9.59 8.08
N VAL A 268 14.08 10.43 7.26
CA VAL A 268 14.90 11.56 7.72
C VAL A 268 14.07 12.64 8.39
N ALA A 269 12.83 12.85 7.93
CA ALA A 269 11.92 13.84 8.52
C ALA A 269 11.26 13.37 9.83
N ALA A 270 11.12 12.06 10.04
CA ALA A 270 10.41 11.47 11.17
C ALA A 270 10.86 11.97 12.56
N PRO A 271 12.15 12.14 12.89
CA PRO A 271 12.57 12.66 14.19
C PRO A 271 12.13 14.11 14.46
N ALA A 272 12.05 14.93 13.41
CA ALA A 272 11.57 16.31 13.54
C ALA A 272 10.05 16.35 13.75
N LEU A 273 9.32 15.51 13.01
CA LEU A 273 7.88 15.32 13.18
C LEU A 273 7.56 14.83 14.60
N THR A 274 8.23 13.78 15.05
CA THR A 274 8.03 13.25 16.41
C THR A 274 8.21 14.31 17.48
N ARG A 275 9.26 15.15 17.41
CA ARG A 275 9.47 16.24 18.36
C ARG A 275 8.36 17.32 18.29
N ALA A 276 7.86 17.62 17.10
CA ALA A 276 6.77 18.56 16.94
C ALA A 276 5.46 18.02 17.54
N LEU A 277 5.15 16.76 17.30
CA LEU A 277 3.98 16.07 17.85
C LEU A 277 4.06 15.98 19.38
N GLN A 278 5.22 15.65 19.96
CA GLN A 278 5.42 15.63 21.42
C GLN A 278 5.18 16.99 22.07
N ARG A 279 5.63 18.08 21.44
CA ARG A 279 5.34 19.44 21.95
C ARG A 279 3.85 19.76 21.91
N LEU A 280 3.17 19.38 20.84
CA LEU A 280 1.73 19.57 20.73
C LEU A 280 0.97 18.72 21.72
N GLU A 281 1.42 17.49 21.97
CA GLU A 281 0.85 16.58 22.96
C GLU A 281 0.89 17.16 24.37
N LEU A 282 1.99 17.80 24.78
CA LEU A 282 2.09 18.49 26.08
C LEU A 282 1.07 19.62 26.25
N GLN A 283 0.53 20.15 25.17
CA GLN A 283 -0.44 21.24 25.16
C GLN A 283 -1.88 20.76 24.93
N THR A 284 -2.06 19.45 24.63
CA THR A 284 -3.36 18.87 24.29
C THR A 284 -3.86 17.99 25.42
N PRO A 285 -5.01 18.31 26.06
CA PRO A 285 -5.57 17.48 27.11
C PRO A 285 -5.76 16.02 26.72
N PRO A 286 -5.68 15.08 27.65
CA PRO A 286 -6.04 13.69 27.41
C PRO A 286 -7.51 13.59 26.96
N GLY A 287 -7.77 12.83 25.91
CA GLY A 287 -9.11 12.65 25.32
C GLY A 287 -9.47 13.64 24.22
N ASP A 288 -8.68 14.72 24.05
CA ASP A 288 -8.82 15.61 22.90
C ASP A 288 -7.99 15.11 21.71
N ALA A 289 -8.42 15.41 20.49
CA ALA A 289 -7.67 15.11 19.28
C ALA A 289 -6.41 15.98 19.22
N LEU A 290 -5.26 15.35 18.90
CA LEU A 290 -3.97 16.04 18.86
C LEU A 290 -3.97 17.15 17.81
N LEU A 291 -4.47 16.83 16.63
CA LEU A 291 -4.64 17.78 15.53
C LEU A 291 -5.71 17.27 14.54
N GLY A 292 -6.09 18.11 13.61
CA GLY A 292 -6.92 17.75 12.46
C GLY A 292 -6.11 17.81 11.17
N THR A 293 -6.42 16.91 10.24
CA THR A 293 -5.81 16.84 8.91
C THR A 293 -6.87 16.81 7.82
N ASP A 294 -6.48 17.15 6.62
CA ASP A 294 -7.35 17.06 5.43
C ASP A 294 -7.73 15.61 5.10
N THR A 295 -6.80 14.68 5.27
CA THR A 295 -6.98 13.27 4.91
C THR A 295 -6.50 12.33 6.01
N SER A 296 -7.07 11.13 6.08
CA SER A 296 -6.57 10.10 7.00
C SER A 296 -5.18 9.57 6.59
N GLY A 297 -4.82 9.67 5.31
CA GLY A 297 -3.47 9.34 4.84
C GLY A 297 -2.39 10.25 5.41
N LEU A 298 -2.72 11.51 5.74
CA LEU A 298 -1.82 12.40 6.50
C LEU A 298 -1.85 12.10 8.00
N ALA A 299 -3.04 11.79 8.54
CA ALA A 299 -3.21 11.46 9.95
C ALA A 299 -2.42 10.21 10.38
N GLU A 300 -2.24 9.27 9.47
CA GLU A 300 -1.61 7.97 9.70
C GLU A 300 -0.25 8.07 10.40
N ASN A 301 0.65 8.89 9.86
CA ASN A 301 1.98 9.10 10.46
C ASN A 301 1.90 9.82 11.81
N ASP A 302 1.00 10.80 11.94
CA ASP A 302 0.84 11.55 13.18
C ASP A 302 0.29 10.64 14.29
N ILE A 303 -0.64 9.74 13.98
CA ILE A 303 -1.15 8.71 14.88
C ILE A 303 -0.03 7.73 15.26
N LEU A 304 0.72 7.24 14.28
CA LEU A 304 1.80 6.26 14.47
C LEU A 304 2.87 6.78 15.43
N TYR A 305 3.27 8.04 15.29
CA TYR A 305 4.36 8.63 16.08
C TYR A 305 3.92 9.24 17.41
N SER A 306 2.64 9.58 17.56
CA SER A 306 2.11 10.15 18.83
C SER A 306 1.33 9.16 19.67
N GLY A 307 0.73 8.13 19.06
CA GLY A 307 -0.24 7.26 19.73
C GLY A 307 -1.55 7.96 20.10
N ARG A 308 -1.77 9.19 19.61
CA ARG A 308 -2.94 10.03 19.91
C ARG A 308 -3.92 10.06 18.75
N GLU A 309 -5.16 10.37 19.04
CA GLU A 309 -6.18 10.60 18.03
C GLU A 309 -5.86 11.83 17.18
N VAL A 310 -6.02 11.69 15.88
CA VAL A 310 -5.94 12.75 14.88
C VAL A 310 -7.23 12.75 14.08
N LEU A 311 -7.86 13.92 13.90
CA LEU A 311 -9.16 14.08 13.25
C LEU A 311 -8.99 14.26 11.73
N PRO A 312 -9.27 13.26 10.87
CA PRO A 312 -9.32 13.46 9.44
C PRO A 312 -10.64 14.15 9.03
N ILE A 313 -10.58 15.29 8.37
CA ILE A 313 -11.76 16.06 8.00
C ILE A 313 -12.30 15.78 6.60
N GLY A 314 -11.80 14.80 5.92
CA GLY A 314 -12.22 14.42 4.57
C GLY A 314 -12.10 12.94 4.28
N GLY A 315 -11.92 12.11 5.29
CA GLY A 315 -11.68 10.68 5.10
C GLY A 315 -10.34 10.41 4.39
N TYR A 316 -10.23 9.26 3.73
CA TYR A 316 -8.97 8.82 3.13
C TYR A 316 -8.49 9.73 1.98
N LEU A 317 -9.40 10.16 1.11
CA LEU A 317 -9.09 10.99 -0.07
C LEU A 317 -9.38 12.49 0.13
N GLY A 318 -9.78 12.92 1.31
CA GLY A 318 -10.14 14.31 1.59
C GLY A 318 -11.47 14.77 0.97
N ASN A 319 -12.34 13.84 0.56
CA ASN A 319 -13.59 14.12 -0.14
C ASN A 319 -14.85 13.61 0.58
N VAL A 320 -14.67 12.98 1.73
CA VAL A 320 -15.76 12.47 2.56
C VAL A 320 -16.44 13.63 3.31
N PRO A 321 -17.80 13.74 3.32
CA PRO A 321 -18.49 14.83 4.00
C PRO A 321 -18.60 14.66 5.52
N ALA A 322 -17.58 14.06 6.14
CA ALA A 322 -17.50 13.82 7.59
C ALA A 322 -16.13 14.29 8.14
N PRO A 323 -16.12 14.92 9.34
CA PRO A 323 -17.28 15.45 10.05
C PRO A 323 -18.02 16.54 9.25
N THR A 324 -19.28 16.81 9.54
CA THR A 324 -19.97 17.96 8.92
C THR A 324 -19.33 19.28 9.37
N LEU A 325 -19.52 20.36 8.64
CA LEU A 325 -19.04 21.68 9.06
C LEU A 325 -19.61 22.07 10.44
N ALA A 326 -20.87 21.75 10.72
CA ALA A 326 -21.47 22.02 12.03
C ALA A 326 -20.81 21.23 13.15
N THR A 327 -20.56 19.94 12.93
CA THR A 327 -19.82 19.09 13.89
C THR A 327 -18.41 19.60 14.12
N LEU A 328 -17.66 19.90 13.05
CA LEU A 328 -16.30 20.43 13.14
C LEU A 328 -16.23 21.73 13.94
N ARG A 329 -17.17 22.65 13.70
CA ARG A 329 -17.27 23.91 14.47
C ARG A 329 -17.57 23.67 15.95
N ALA A 330 -18.46 22.72 16.24
CA ALA A 330 -18.74 22.31 17.62
C ALA A 330 -17.50 21.67 18.28
N ASP A 331 -16.76 20.83 17.58
CA ASP A 331 -15.52 20.20 18.09
C ASP A 331 -14.45 21.23 18.39
N ILE A 332 -14.25 22.21 17.52
CA ILE A 332 -13.34 23.33 17.74
C ILE A 332 -13.83 24.18 18.92
N SER A 333 -15.14 24.48 18.98
CA SER A 333 -15.70 25.33 20.05
C SER A 333 -15.62 24.70 21.41
N ARG A 334 -15.69 23.38 21.59
CA ARG A 334 -15.44 22.69 22.85
C ARG A 334 -13.96 22.43 23.15
N GLY A 335 -13.06 22.79 22.23
CA GLY A 335 -11.64 22.58 22.40
C GLY A 335 -11.15 21.15 22.11
N TYR A 336 -12.02 20.29 21.58
CA TYR A 336 -11.66 18.90 21.23
C TYR A 336 -10.54 18.80 20.18
N VAL A 337 -10.48 19.73 19.24
CA VAL A 337 -9.38 19.88 18.28
C VAL A 337 -9.04 21.36 18.11
N ARG A 338 -7.75 21.70 18.19
CA ARG A 338 -7.28 23.11 18.13
C ARG A 338 -6.27 23.36 17.03
N ALA A 339 -5.47 22.38 16.66
CA ALA A 339 -4.45 22.49 15.63
C ALA A 339 -4.90 21.76 14.37
N PHE A 340 -4.57 22.31 13.19
CA PHE A 340 -4.88 21.72 11.90
C PHE A 340 -3.67 21.79 10.99
N VAL A 341 -3.42 20.72 10.23
CA VAL A 341 -2.44 20.67 9.16
C VAL A 341 -3.19 20.46 7.84
N LEU A 342 -3.22 21.50 7.02
CA LEU A 342 -4.01 21.55 5.80
C LEU A 342 -3.14 21.86 4.58
N PRO A 343 -3.54 21.45 3.36
CA PRO A 343 -2.82 21.78 2.13
C PRO A 343 -2.78 23.30 1.87
N VAL A 344 -1.64 23.78 1.37
CA VAL A 344 -1.43 25.20 1.02
C VAL A 344 -1.95 25.56 -0.38
N SER A 345 -2.38 24.56 -1.15
CA SER A 345 -2.89 24.73 -2.52
C SER A 345 -4.17 25.59 -2.55
N PRO A 346 -4.55 26.22 -3.69
CA PRO A 346 -5.71 27.10 -3.74
C PRO A 346 -6.89 26.44 -3.02
N PRO A 347 -7.65 27.19 -2.23
CA PRO A 347 -8.64 26.63 -1.32
C PRO A 347 -9.54 25.67 -2.10
N GLY A 348 -9.50 24.41 -1.71
CA GLY A 348 -10.36 23.40 -2.30
C GLY A 348 -11.84 23.75 -2.12
N PRO A 349 -12.76 23.10 -2.81
CA PRO A 349 -14.17 23.36 -2.67
C PRO A 349 -14.73 23.03 -1.27
N ASP A 350 -13.93 22.37 -0.40
CA ASP A 350 -14.39 21.91 0.90
C ASP A 350 -14.71 23.08 1.85
N PRO A 351 -15.97 23.22 2.27
CA PRO A 351 -16.39 24.31 3.13
C PRO A 351 -15.75 24.28 4.52
N ARG A 352 -15.30 23.11 5.01
CA ARG A 352 -14.63 22.93 6.30
C ARG A 352 -13.22 23.50 6.28
N VAL A 353 -12.46 23.20 5.22
CA VAL A 353 -11.11 23.75 5.01
C VAL A 353 -11.18 25.26 4.90
N ARG A 354 -12.07 25.79 4.06
CA ARG A 354 -12.27 27.24 3.91
C ARG A 354 -12.65 27.93 5.21
N TRP A 355 -13.47 27.26 6.04
CA TRP A 355 -13.85 27.80 7.33
C TRP A 355 -12.65 27.90 8.28
N ILE A 356 -11.82 26.85 8.36
CA ILE A 356 -10.58 26.88 9.17
C ILE A 356 -9.64 27.98 8.68
N GLU A 357 -9.40 28.08 7.37
CA GLU A 357 -8.52 29.10 6.80
C GLU A 357 -8.98 30.53 7.10
N SER A 358 -10.29 30.75 7.22
CA SER A 358 -10.86 32.09 7.48
C SER A 358 -11.04 32.43 8.96
N HIS A 359 -11.09 31.44 9.87
CA HIS A 359 -11.40 31.65 11.29
C HIS A 359 -10.28 31.26 12.24
N CYS A 360 -9.24 30.57 11.76
CA CYS A 360 -8.12 30.13 12.58
C CYS A 360 -6.84 30.86 12.18
N THR A 361 -5.93 31.02 13.12
CA THR A 361 -4.66 31.71 12.87
C THR A 361 -3.67 30.80 12.19
N ARG A 362 -3.22 31.17 11.00
CA ARG A 362 -2.14 30.47 10.30
C ARG A 362 -0.83 30.71 11.03
N GLN A 363 -0.11 29.63 11.35
CA GLN A 363 1.21 29.70 11.96
C GLN A 363 2.29 29.98 10.92
N PRO A 364 3.35 30.72 11.28
CA PRO A 364 4.51 30.89 10.41
C PRO A 364 5.10 29.54 10.04
N GLN A 365 5.38 29.34 8.76
CA GLN A 365 6.12 28.14 8.34
C GLN A 365 7.54 28.21 8.88
N LEU A 366 8.01 27.11 9.46
CA LEU A 366 9.42 26.96 9.78
C LEU A 366 10.21 27.07 8.45
N PRO A 367 11.37 27.76 8.45
CA PRO A 367 12.17 27.91 7.23
C PRO A 367 12.63 26.53 6.74
N HIS A 368 12.03 26.07 5.67
CA HIS A 368 12.39 24.85 4.98
C HIS A 368 13.06 25.19 3.63
N ARG A 369 14.04 24.39 3.23
CA ARG A 369 14.75 24.56 1.95
C ARG A 369 13.86 24.31 0.72
N ARG A 370 12.65 23.71 0.90
CA ARG A 370 11.62 23.53 -0.14
C ARG A 370 10.26 23.96 0.40
N PRO A 371 9.38 24.53 -0.45
CA PRO A 371 8.02 24.85 -0.03
C PRO A 371 7.34 23.58 0.45
N VAL A 372 6.86 23.60 1.68
CA VAL A 372 6.05 22.51 2.25
C VAL A 372 4.63 22.72 1.74
N PRO A 373 3.98 21.72 1.14
CA PRO A 373 2.64 21.87 0.59
C PRO A 373 1.55 21.99 1.68
N TYR A 374 1.92 22.19 2.96
CA TYR A 374 1.02 22.27 4.09
C TYR A 374 1.19 23.56 4.87
N ALA A 375 0.08 24.04 5.46
CA ALA A 375 0.06 25.08 6.47
C ALA A 375 -0.53 24.55 7.77
N THR A 376 -0.01 25.03 8.89
CA THR A 376 -0.57 24.76 10.21
C THR A 376 -1.48 25.91 10.61
N PHE A 377 -2.68 25.58 11.08
CA PHE A 377 -3.64 26.54 11.61
C PHE A 377 -3.89 26.22 13.08
N PHE A 378 -4.08 27.27 13.89
CA PHE A 378 -4.44 27.12 15.29
C PHE A 378 -5.76 27.88 15.55
N CYS A 379 -6.76 27.14 16.02
CA CYS A 379 -8.07 27.66 16.36
C CYS A 379 -8.14 27.87 17.88
N GLY A 380 -7.94 29.10 18.35
CA GLY A 380 -8.00 29.44 19.76
C GLY A 380 -9.35 30.02 20.15
N PHE A 381 -9.80 29.78 21.37
CA PHE A 381 -10.91 30.54 21.98
C PHE A 381 -10.44 31.97 22.31
N GLY A 382 -11.02 32.95 21.65
CA GLY A 382 -11.11 34.33 22.12
C GLY A 382 -9.79 35.04 22.43
N ALA A 383 -8.96 35.26 21.40
CA ALA A 383 -8.19 36.49 21.27
C ALA A 383 -8.50 37.06 19.90
N GLY A 384 -9.35 38.04 19.86
CA GLY A 384 -9.40 38.95 18.73
C GLY A 384 -7.98 39.46 18.44
N PRO A 385 -7.71 40.07 17.26
CA PRO A 385 -6.38 40.46 16.88
C PRO A 385 -5.87 41.53 17.86
N GLU A 386 -5.21 41.14 18.93
CA GLU A 386 -4.35 42.07 19.67
C GLU A 386 -3.13 42.31 18.79
N SER A 387 -3.21 43.45 18.11
CA SER A 387 -2.10 44.12 17.49
C SER A 387 -1.02 44.41 18.56
N SER A 388 -0.12 43.47 18.80
CA SER A 388 1.13 43.78 19.48
C SER A 388 2.14 44.33 18.49
N SER A 389 1.86 45.53 18.00
CA SER A 389 2.89 46.43 17.54
C SER A 389 3.56 47.06 18.77
N SER A 390 4.53 46.39 19.34
CA SER A 390 5.52 47.05 20.20
C SER A 390 6.85 47.04 19.47
N PRO A 391 7.33 48.23 19.07
CA PRO A 391 8.64 48.33 18.42
C PRO A 391 9.70 48.07 19.52
N ALA A 392 10.52 47.09 19.35
CA ALA A 392 11.73 46.86 20.14
C ALA A 392 12.63 48.09 19.95
N SER A 393 12.87 48.84 21.04
CA SER A 393 13.83 49.92 21.11
C SER A 393 15.25 49.40 20.80
N PRO A 394 16.04 50.15 20.02
CA PRO A 394 17.40 49.75 19.72
C PRO A 394 18.28 49.96 20.98
N ILE A 395 18.89 48.88 21.41
CA ILE A 395 19.96 48.93 22.43
C ILE A 395 21.20 49.49 21.73
N SER A 396 21.47 50.79 22.00
CA SER A 396 22.74 51.44 21.66
C SER A 396 23.81 50.94 22.65
N GLY A 397 24.63 49.99 22.21
CA GLY A 397 25.83 49.56 22.92
C GLY A 397 27.07 49.97 22.14
N THR A 398 27.71 51.01 22.66
CA THR A 398 29.03 51.50 22.18
C THR A 398 30.13 50.44 22.48
N PRO A 399 31.08 50.18 21.55
CA PRO A 399 32.17 49.29 21.86
C PRO A 399 33.24 50.06 22.68
N SER A 400 33.54 49.62 23.87
CA SER A 400 34.67 50.02 24.67
C SER A 400 35.97 49.45 24.11
N GLN A 401 36.92 50.35 23.79
CA GLN A 401 38.28 50.06 23.41
C GLN A 401 39.06 49.55 24.62
N ALA A 402 39.87 48.53 24.43
CA ALA A 402 40.92 48.11 25.34
C ALA A 402 42.25 48.84 25.00
N PRO A 403 43.06 49.30 25.95
CA PRO A 403 44.47 49.62 25.79
C PRO A 403 45.33 48.67 26.64
N PRO A 404 46.69 48.81 26.58
CA PRO A 404 47.59 48.41 25.51
C PRO A 404 48.23 47.03 25.74
#